data_21933e752e81ca79a0e21a03f723524b
#
_entry.id   21933e752e81ca79a0e21a03f723524b
#
_cell.length_a   1.000
_cell.length_b   1.000
_cell.length_c   1.000
_cell.angle_alpha   90.00
_cell.angle_beta   90.00
_cell.angle_gamma   90.00
#
_symmetry.space_group_name_H-M   'P 1'
#
loop_
_entity.id
_entity.type
_entity.pdbx_description
1 polymer ?
#
loop_
_entity_poly.entity_id
_entity_poly.type
_entity_poly.pdbx_seq_one_letter_code
_entity_poly.pdbx_strand_id
1 'polypeptide(L)'
;MRICFVCLGNICRSPTAEGVFRKLALDAQLDRKLTIDSAGTGAWHVGELPDPRARQAAARRGYVLEHRARKFTAADFDNFDLVLAMDRDNYDNLMRLARNRSQMPIIKLLRAYDAAAPVDAEVPDPWYGGDDGFDDVLDICERACRGLLDHVRSRV
;
A
#
# COMPACT_ATOMS: atom_id res chain seq x y z
N MET A 1 6.76 10.39 9.93
CA MET A 1 5.65 9.42 10.01
C MET A 1 6.02 8.16 9.24
N ARG A 2 5.67 7.00 9.74
CA ARG A 2 6.05 5.69 9.20
C ARG A 2 4.80 4.98 8.67
N ILE A 3 4.79 4.62 7.39
CA ILE A 3 3.62 4.11 6.68
C ILE A 3 3.95 2.79 5.99
N CYS A 4 3.09 1.79 6.15
CA CYS A 4 3.22 0.50 5.48
C CYS A 4 1.96 0.17 4.67
N PHE A 5 2.15 -0.14 3.40
CA PHE A 5 1.08 -0.62 2.51
C PHE A 5 1.06 -2.14 2.55
N VAL A 6 -0.12 -2.75 2.72
CA VAL A 6 -0.26 -4.19 2.90
C VAL A 6 -1.29 -4.78 1.94
N CYS A 7 -0.90 -5.80 1.20
CA CYS A 7 -1.81 -6.64 0.41
C CYS A 7 -1.57 -8.12 0.76
N LEU A 8 -2.07 -9.04 -0.05
CA LEU A 8 -1.92 -10.47 0.23
C LEU A 8 -0.48 -10.96 0.01
N GLY A 9 0.04 -10.81 -1.21
CA GLY A 9 1.32 -11.38 -1.62
C GLY A 9 2.50 -10.42 -1.64
N ASN A 10 2.25 -9.14 -1.52
CA ASN A 10 3.27 -8.07 -1.60
C ASN A 10 4.05 -8.07 -2.94
N ILE A 11 3.37 -8.41 -4.03
CA ILE A 11 3.98 -8.37 -5.38
C ILE A 11 3.20 -7.53 -6.40
N CYS A 12 1.95 -7.16 -6.12
CA CYS A 12 1.12 -6.38 -7.05
C CYS A 12 0.65 -5.07 -6.44
N ARG A 13 -0.37 -5.10 -5.59
CA ARG A 13 -1.07 -3.91 -5.08
C ARG A 13 -0.21 -3.07 -4.12
N SER A 14 0.33 -3.68 -3.09
CA SER A 14 1.08 -2.93 -2.08
C SER A 14 2.39 -2.34 -2.61
N PRO A 15 3.19 -3.04 -3.43
CA PRO A 15 4.36 -2.40 -4.02
C PRO A 15 3.99 -1.29 -5.01
N THR A 16 2.86 -1.40 -5.71
CA THR A 16 2.37 -0.33 -6.59
C THR A 16 2.02 0.91 -5.78
N ALA A 17 1.25 0.76 -4.70
CA ALA A 17 0.91 1.86 -3.80
C ALA A 17 2.17 2.50 -3.19
N GLU A 18 3.11 1.69 -2.75
CA GLU A 18 4.39 2.16 -2.22
C GLU A 18 5.14 2.99 -3.25
N GLY A 19 5.29 2.50 -4.48
CA GLY A 19 6.01 3.22 -5.54
C GLY A 19 5.35 4.53 -5.91
N VAL A 20 4.04 4.55 -6.03
CA VAL A 20 3.27 5.77 -6.30
C VAL A 20 3.44 6.78 -5.17
N PHE A 21 3.29 6.34 -3.92
CA PHE A 21 3.37 7.24 -2.78
C PHE A 21 4.79 7.79 -2.57
N ARG A 22 5.83 6.99 -2.81
CA ARG A 22 7.21 7.46 -2.76
C ARG A 22 7.45 8.60 -3.75
N LYS A 23 6.96 8.48 -4.96
CA LYS A 23 7.10 9.54 -5.97
C LYS A 23 6.35 10.80 -5.57
N LEU A 24 5.12 10.67 -5.10
CA LEU A 24 4.33 11.81 -4.63
C LEU A 24 4.99 12.52 -3.45
N ALA A 25 5.54 11.75 -2.51
CA ALA A 25 6.24 12.30 -1.35
C ALA A 25 7.51 13.05 -1.78
N LEU A 26 8.26 12.49 -2.72
CA LEU A 26 9.46 13.12 -3.26
C LEU A 26 9.12 14.45 -3.95
N ASP A 27 8.12 14.43 -4.83
CA ASP A 27 7.69 15.62 -5.56
C ASP A 27 7.17 16.73 -4.62
N ALA A 28 6.60 16.34 -3.48
CA ALA A 28 6.12 17.26 -2.45
C ALA A 28 7.22 17.66 -1.45
N GLN A 29 8.45 17.16 -1.60
CA GLN A 29 9.58 17.39 -0.70
C GLN A 29 9.31 16.89 0.74
N LEU A 30 8.54 15.81 0.88
CA LEU A 30 8.22 15.16 2.15
C LEU A 30 8.95 13.83 2.36
N ASP A 31 9.74 13.38 1.40
CA ASP A 31 10.42 12.09 1.42
C ASP A 31 11.29 11.88 2.66
N ARG A 32 11.94 12.93 3.14
CA ARG A 32 12.79 12.87 4.34
C ARG A 32 12.00 12.80 5.65
N LYS A 33 10.72 13.16 5.62
CA LYS A 33 9.84 13.15 6.79
C LYS A 33 9.02 11.88 6.91
N LEU A 34 9.10 11.02 5.90
CA LEU A 34 8.27 9.82 5.78
C LEU A 34 9.17 8.58 5.64
N THR A 35 8.82 7.53 6.37
CA THR A 35 9.31 6.18 6.14
C THR A 35 8.20 5.41 5.45
N ILE A 36 8.48 4.86 4.28
CA ILE A 36 7.49 4.22 3.42
C ILE A 36 7.93 2.79 3.14
N ASP A 37 7.05 1.82 3.34
CA ASP A 37 7.34 0.42 3.15
C ASP A 37 6.09 -0.32 2.68
N SER A 38 6.22 -1.57 2.29
CA SER A 38 5.11 -2.45 1.99
C SER A 38 5.39 -3.88 2.45
N ALA A 39 4.32 -4.66 2.66
CA ALA A 39 4.42 -6.04 3.12
C ALA A 39 3.17 -6.83 2.68
N GLY A 40 3.21 -8.13 2.84
CA GLY A 40 2.08 -9.02 2.57
C GLY A 40 1.56 -9.68 3.83
N THR A 41 0.28 -10.02 3.85
CA THR A 41 -0.28 -10.87 4.91
C THR A 41 0.13 -12.32 4.74
N GLY A 42 0.45 -12.75 3.51
CA GLY A 42 0.98 -14.07 3.18
C GLY A 42 2.49 -14.05 2.94
N ALA A 43 3.08 -15.23 2.84
CA ALA A 43 4.53 -15.41 2.71
C ALA A 43 4.94 -16.10 1.40
N TRP A 44 4.01 -16.33 0.48
CA TRP A 44 4.27 -17.15 -0.72
C TRP A 44 5.35 -16.58 -1.64
N HIS A 45 5.51 -15.25 -1.65
CA HIS A 45 6.40 -14.56 -2.57
C HIS A 45 7.58 -13.88 -1.88
N VAL A 46 7.84 -14.21 -0.61
CA VAL A 46 8.94 -13.58 0.17
C VAL A 46 10.26 -13.66 -0.61
N GLY A 47 10.91 -12.50 -0.75
CA GLY A 47 12.18 -12.36 -1.48
C GLY A 47 12.02 -12.08 -2.97
N GLU A 48 10.82 -12.22 -3.54
CA GLU A 48 10.57 -11.96 -4.96
C GLU A 48 10.42 -10.46 -5.24
N LEU A 49 10.81 -10.05 -6.44
CA LEU A 49 10.49 -8.71 -6.96
C LEU A 49 8.99 -8.62 -7.25
N PRO A 50 8.44 -7.41 -7.37
CA PRO A 50 7.05 -7.25 -7.80
C PRO A 50 6.76 -7.95 -9.12
N ASP A 51 5.50 -8.31 -9.32
CA ASP A 51 5.04 -8.97 -10.54
C ASP A 51 5.52 -8.17 -11.78
N PRO A 52 6.08 -8.85 -12.82
CA PRO A 52 6.57 -8.15 -14.01
C PRO A 52 5.52 -7.27 -14.68
N ARG A 53 4.24 -7.67 -14.65
CA ARG A 53 3.14 -6.88 -15.24
C ARG A 53 2.92 -5.59 -14.43
N ALA A 54 2.99 -5.67 -13.11
CA ALA A 54 2.90 -4.50 -12.23
C ALA A 54 4.07 -3.55 -12.46
N ARG A 55 5.28 -4.10 -12.58
CA ARG A 55 6.49 -3.31 -12.83
C ARG A 55 6.43 -2.60 -14.18
N GLN A 56 5.98 -3.28 -15.22
CA GLN A 56 5.85 -2.71 -16.57
C GLN A 56 4.80 -1.59 -16.61
N ALA A 57 3.62 -1.83 -16.02
CA ALA A 57 2.56 -0.83 -15.96
C ALA A 57 3.02 0.42 -15.20
N ALA A 58 3.68 0.24 -14.07
CA ALA A 58 4.23 1.33 -13.27
C ALA A 58 5.31 2.11 -14.03
N ALA A 59 6.22 1.41 -14.71
CA ALA A 59 7.31 2.03 -15.45
C ALA A 59 6.81 2.96 -16.57
N ARG A 60 5.68 2.61 -17.22
CA ARG A 60 5.07 3.46 -18.26
C ARG A 60 4.64 4.82 -17.71
N ARG A 61 4.41 4.92 -16.40
CA ARG A 61 4.01 6.16 -15.71
C ARG A 61 5.15 6.78 -14.89
N GLY A 62 6.36 6.23 -15.00
CA GLY A 62 7.54 6.76 -14.30
C GLY A 62 7.69 6.31 -12.86
N TYR A 63 6.99 5.26 -12.44
CA TYR A 63 7.18 4.66 -11.11
C TYR A 63 8.12 3.48 -11.18
N VAL A 64 8.98 3.35 -10.16
CA VAL A 64 9.91 2.22 -10.02
C VAL A 64 9.44 1.34 -8.87
N LEU A 65 9.21 0.06 -9.16
CA LEU A 65 8.83 -0.94 -8.17
C LEU A 65 9.99 -1.91 -8.01
N GLU A 66 10.74 -1.80 -6.93
CA GLU A 66 11.95 -2.61 -6.71
C GLU A 66 11.98 -3.29 -5.34
N HIS A 67 10.97 -3.05 -4.49
CA HIS A 67 10.89 -3.63 -3.16
C HIS A 67 10.64 -5.15 -3.25
N ARG A 68 11.48 -5.94 -2.58
CA ARG A 68 11.26 -7.39 -2.51
C ARG A 68 10.20 -7.72 -1.47
N ALA A 69 9.34 -8.68 -1.82
CA ALA A 69 8.23 -9.09 -0.97
C ALA A 69 8.71 -9.56 0.40
N ARG A 70 7.99 -9.13 1.44
CA ARG A 70 8.17 -9.59 2.81
C ARG A 70 6.82 -9.81 3.47
N LYS A 71 6.79 -10.60 4.55
CA LYS A 71 5.58 -10.82 5.33
C LYS A 71 5.45 -9.75 6.42
N PHE A 72 4.26 -9.22 6.59
CA PHE A 72 3.90 -8.37 7.73
C PHE A 72 3.79 -9.23 8.99
N THR A 73 4.44 -8.80 10.07
CA THR A 73 4.43 -9.51 11.36
C THR A 73 3.81 -8.63 12.45
N ALA A 74 3.42 -9.24 13.57
CA ALA A 74 2.87 -8.50 14.71
C ALA A 74 3.83 -7.43 15.23
N ALA A 75 5.15 -7.67 15.15
CA ALA A 75 6.17 -6.70 15.55
C ALA A 75 6.16 -5.42 14.68
N ASP A 76 5.68 -5.51 13.44
CA ASP A 76 5.60 -4.35 12.54
C ASP A 76 4.67 -3.26 13.07
N PHE A 77 3.66 -3.60 13.87
CA PHE A 77 2.78 -2.60 14.46
C PHE A 77 3.52 -1.59 15.34
N ASP A 78 4.64 -1.97 15.92
CA ASP A 78 5.46 -1.06 16.74
C ASP A 78 6.32 -0.12 15.88
N ASN A 79 6.47 -0.43 14.59
CA ASN A 79 7.35 0.28 13.67
C ASN A 79 6.62 1.22 12.72
N PHE A 80 5.28 1.18 12.68
CA PHE A 80 4.50 2.01 11.77
C PHE A 80 3.44 2.81 12.51
N ASP A 81 3.19 4.01 12.01
CA ASP A 81 2.16 4.91 12.51
C ASP A 81 0.85 4.73 11.74
N LEU A 82 0.93 4.16 10.53
CA LEU A 82 -0.22 3.92 9.67
C LEU A 82 0.03 2.66 8.84
N VAL A 83 -0.93 1.74 8.85
CA VAL A 83 -0.89 0.48 8.11
C VAL A 83 -2.10 0.45 7.18
N LEU A 84 -1.85 0.41 5.88
CA LEU A 84 -2.88 0.61 4.85
C LEU A 84 -3.15 -0.69 4.10
N ALA A 85 -4.34 -1.25 4.31
CA ALA A 85 -4.81 -2.47 3.67
C ALA A 85 -5.42 -2.15 2.30
N MET A 86 -5.22 -3.06 1.34
CA MET A 86 -5.76 -2.90 -0.01
C MET A 86 -7.22 -3.33 -0.11
N ASP A 87 -7.61 -4.34 0.65
CA ASP A 87 -8.97 -4.86 0.65
C ASP A 87 -9.41 -5.28 2.06
N ARG A 88 -10.66 -5.73 2.18
CA ARG A 88 -11.23 -6.13 3.45
C ARG A 88 -10.56 -7.37 4.04
N ASP A 89 -10.16 -8.32 3.20
CA ASP A 89 -9.47 -9.52 3.66
C ASP A 89 -8.11 -9.16 4.27
N ASN A 90 -7.35 -8.28 3.63
CA ASN A 90 -6.10 -7.78 4.19
C ASN A 90 -6.35 -7.05 5.52
N TYR A 91 -7.37 -6.20 5.56
CA TYR A 91 -7.76 -5.47 6.77
C TYR A 91 -8.09 -6.42 7.92
N ASP A 92 -8.92 -7.43 7.68
CA ASP A 92 -9.33 -8.38 8.70
C ASP A 92 -8.15 -9.23 9.19
N ASN A 93 -7.25 -9.64 8.29
CA ASN A 93 -6.05 -10.36 8.66
C ASN A 93 -5.10 -9.52 9.53
N LEU A 94 -4.96 -8.24 9.23
CA LEU A 94 -4.17 -7.31 10.05
C LEU A 94 -4.80 -7.13 11.44
N MET A 95 -6.13 -7.00 11.50
CA MET A 95 -6.85 -6.87 12.77
C MET A 95 -6.65 -8.10 13.66
N ARG A 96 -6.63 -9.31 13.07
CA ARG A 96 -6.37 -10.55 13.81
C ARG A 96 -4.92 -10.63 14.31
N LEU A 97 -3.99 -10.04 13.56
CA LEU A 97 -2.57 -10.04 13.90
C LEU A 97 -2.25 -9.04 15.02
N ALA A 98 -3.04 -7.99 15.18
CA ALA A 98 -2.86 -6.99 16.21
C ALA A 98 -3.01 -7.61 17.61
N ARG A 99 -1.99 -7.41 18.47
CA ARG A 99 -1.94 -8.04 19.81
C ARG A 99 -2.75 -7.30 20.85
N ASN A 100 -2.99 -6.03 20.64
CA ASN A 100 -3.76 -5.21 21.60
C ASN A 100 -4.57 -4.14 20.86
N ARG A 101 -5.55 -3.58 21.58
CA ARG A 101 -6.48 -2.61 20.98
C ARG A 101 -5.81 -1.31 20.55
N SER A 102 -4.68 -0.95 21.13
CA SER A 102 -3.97 0.29 20.78
C SER A 102 -3.36 0.23 19.38
N GLN A 103 -3.14 -0.97 18.84
CA GLN A 103 -2.59 -1.18 17.48
C GLN A 103 -3.67 -1.11 16.39
N MET A 104 -4.93 -1.36 16.74
CA MET A 104 -6.03 -1.43 15.75
C MET A 104 -6.34 -0.10 15.05
N PRO A 105 -6.31 1.08 15.72
CA PRO A 105 -6.65 2.34 15.08
C PRO A 105 -5.72 2.78 13.94
N ILE A 106 -4.50 2.23 13.86
CA ILE A 106 -3.57 2.57 12.79
C ILE A 106 -3.85 1.80 11.49
N ILE A 107 -4.71 0.78 11.55
CA ILE A 107 -5.08 -0.03 10.37
C ILE A 107 -6.25 0.65 9.67
N LYS A 108 -6.04 1.00 8.39
CA LYS A 108 -7.04 1.65 7.53
C LYS A 108 -7.06 0.98 6.16
N LEU A 109 -8.17 1.11 5.44
CA LEU A 109 -8.19 0.81 4.01
C LEU A 109 -7.52 1.96 3.26
N LEU A 110 -6.68 1.66 2.27
CA LEU A 110 -6.04 2.70 1.46
C LEU A 110 -7.07 3.63 0.83
N ARG A 111 -8.16 3.07 0.28
CA ARG A 111 -9.19 3.86 -0.39
C ARG A 111 -10.05 4.71 0.54
N ALA A 112 -9.88 4.61 1.86
CA ALA A 112 -10.46 5.56 2.80
C ALA A 112 -9.95 6.98 2.57
N TYR A 113 -8.80 7.13 1.93
CA TYR A 113 -8.21 8.44 1.57
C TYR A 113 -8.59 8.91 0.17
N ASP A 114 -9.33 8.12 -0.59
CA ASP A 114 -9.87 8.50 -1.90
C ASP A 114 -11.27 9.09 -1.70
N ALA A 115 -11.36 10.42 -1.76
CA ALA A 115 -12.62 11.13 -1.53
C ALA A 115 -13.71 10.80 -2.56
N ALA A 116 -13.33 10.32 -3.75
CA ALA A 116 -14.26 9.93 -4.80
C ALA A 116 -14.76 8.49 -4.65
N ALA A 117 -14.18 7.69 -3.77
CA ALA A 117 -14.56 6.30 -3.58
C ALA A 117 -15.69 6.16 -2.55
N PRO A 118 -16.56 5.14 -2.70
CA PRO A 118 -17.54 4.82 -1.66
C PRO A 118 -16.84 4.36 -0.38
N VAL A 119 -17.58 4.41 0.73
CA VAL A 119 -17.12 3.87 2.03
C VAL A 119 -16.78 2.40 1.85
N ASP A 120 -15.69 1.96 2.49
CA ASP A 120 -15.19 0.58 2.43
C ASP A 120 -14.77 0.10 1.03
N ALA A 121 -14.46 1.02 0.12
CA ALA A 121 -13.95 0.67 -1.20
C ALA A 121 -12.61 -0.08 -1.11
N GLU A 122 -12.42 -1.01 -2.03
CA GLU A 122 -11.24 -1.89 -2.09
C GLU A 122 -10.40 -1.61 -3.32
N VAL A 123 -9.11 -1.93 -3.24
CA VAL A 123 -8.24 -2.05 -4.41
C VAL A 123 -8.38 -3.49 -4.91
N PRO A 124 -8.92 -3.72 -6.11
CA PRO A 124 -9.11 -5.07 -6.63
C PRO A 124 -7.77 -5.77 -6.88
N ASP A 125 -7.76 -7.09 -6.72
CA ASP A 125 -6.57 -7.90 -7.00
C ASP A 125 -6.43 -8.11 -8.53
N PRO A 126 -5.36 -7.59 -9.15
CA PRO A 126 -5.19 -7.69 -10.61
C PRO A 126 -4.66 -9.06 -11.06
N TRP A 127 -4.27 -9.93 -10.12
CA TRP A 127 -3.61 -11.22 -10.43
C TRP A 127 -4.43 -12.09 -11.37
N TYR A 128 -5.75 -12.11 -11.18
CA TYR A 128 -6.68 -12.96 -11.94
C TYR A 128 -7.33 -12.25 -13.12
N GLY A 129 -7.00 -10.98 -13.34
CA GLY A 129 -7.58 -10.18 -14.42
C GLY A 129 -6.68 -10.11 -15.64
N GLY A 130 -7.16 -9.42 -16.68
CA GLY A 130 -6.39 -9.08 -17.87
C GLY A 130 -5.38 -7.97 -17.60
N ASP A 131 -4.66 -7.55 -18.65
CA ASP A 131 -3.60 -6.55 -18.54
C ASP A 131 -4.08 -5.19 -18.01
N ASP A 132 -5.34 -4.84 -18.29
CA ASP A 132 -5.95 -3.57 -17.81
C ASP A 132 -6.07 -3.50 -16.29
N GLY A 133 -6.08 -4.63 -15.60
CA GLY A 133 -6.18 -4.68 -14.15
C GLY A 133 -5.04 -3.96 -13.43
N PHE A 134 -3.84 -4.02 -13.97
CA PHE A 134 -2.67 -3.34 -13.40
C PHE A 134 -2.75 -1.83 -13.59
N ASP A 135 -3.27 -1.35 -14.71
CA ASP A 135 -3.52 0.07 -14.93
C ASP A 135 -4.64 0.60 -14.05
N ASP A 136 -5.69 -0.19 -13.83
CA ASP A 136 -6.79 0.16 -12.90
C ASP A 136 -6.26 0.32 -11.47
N VAL A 137 -5.38 -0.59 -11.03
CA VAL A 137 -4.73 -0.49 -9.71
C VAL A 137 -3.91 0.81 -9.61
N LEU A 138 -3.17 1.16 -10.67
CA LEU A 138 -2.41 2.40 -10.70
C LEU A 138 -3.32 3.63 -10.60
N ASP A 139 -4.42 3.68 -11.35
CA ASP A 139 -5.38 4.78 -11.28
C ASP A 139 -5.92 4.95 -9.86
N ILE A 140 -6.31 3.85 -9.23
CA ILE A 140 -6.83 3.84 -7.87
C ILE A 140 -5.75 4.29 -6.87
N CYS A 141 -4.55 3.74 -6.98
CA CYS A 141 -3.44 4.10 -6.10
C CYS A 141 -3.07 5.59 -6.24
N GLU A 142 -3.09 6.13 -7.45
CA GLU A 142 -2.79 7.54 -7.66
C GLU A 142 -3.82 8.43 -6.94
N ARG A 143 -5.11 8.15 -7.06
CA ARG A 143 -6.15 8.93 -6.37
C ARG A 143 -6.05 8.80 -4.85
N ALA A 144 -5.97 7.57 -4.35
CA ALA A 144 -5.91 7.31 -2.92
C ALA A 144 -4.63 7.85 -2.28
N CYS A 145 -3.50 7.70 -2.96
CA CYS A 145 -2.22 8.21 -2.45
C CYS A 145 -2.14 9.73 -2.44
N ARG A 146 -2.81 10.41 -3.37
CA ARG A 146 -2.92 11.89 -3.30
C ARG A 146 -3.69 12.32 -2.05
N GLY A 147 -4.81 11.67 -1.77
CA GLY A 147 -5.58 11.93 -0.55
C GLY A 147 -4.80 11.59 0.72
N LEU A 148 -4.03 10.49 0.69
CA LEU A 148 -3.15 10.12 1.78
C LEU A 148 -2.06 11.17 2.00
N LEU A 149 -1.46 11.67 0.93
CA LEU A 149 -0.43 12.71 1.02
C LEU A 149 -0.97 13.97 1.69
N ASP A 150 -2.18 14.40 1.30
CA ASP A 150 -2.84 15.55 1.93
C ASP A 150 -3.07 15.31 3.42
N HIS A 151 -3.48 14.10 3.79
CA HIS A 151 -3.70 13.74 5.18
C HIS A 151 -2.40 13.79 5.99
N VAL A 152 -1.30 13.23 5.48
CA VAL A 152 -0.04 13.17 6.22
C VAL A 152 0.70 14.50 6.24
N ARG A 153 0.53 15.32 5.22
CA ARG A 153 1.21 16.64 5.10
C ARG A 153 0.96 17.52 6.30
N SER A 154 -0.23 17.50 6.85
CA SER A 154 -0.59 18.30 8.03
C SER A 154 -0.07 17.71 9.34
N ARG A 155 0.55 16.53 9.32
CA ARG A 155 1.00 15.79 10.50
C ARG A 155 2.52 15.65 10.59
N VAL A 156 3.23 16.13 9.60
CA VAL A 156 4.71 16.00 9.53
C VAL A 156 5.42 17.33 9.39
#